data_9a09474f5634aad268219d1149dbdaa0
#
_entry.id   9a09474f5634aad268219d1149dbdaa0
#
_cell.length_a   1.000
_cell.length_b   1.000
_cell.length_c   1.000
_cell.angle_alpha   90.00
_cell.angle_beta   90.00
_cell.angle_gamma   90.00
#
_symmetry.space_group_name_H-M   'P 1'
#
loop_
_entity.id
_entity.type
_entity.pdbx_description
1 polymer ?
#
loop_
_entity_poly.entity_id
_entity_poly.type
_entity_poly.pdbx_seq_one_letter_code
_entity_poly.pdbx_strand_id
1 'polypeptide(L)'
;MNAHSPTATDTLRQAAAQYEGNLVFATSFGAEDQVLTHMISHLGLNIPLATLDTGRLFPETYELWARTEEIYGIRIIPYFPVAEEVENMILDKGVNLFRNSMEYRHECCNIRKLRPLERLLAGKKAWICGLRSTQSITRKGLHITENDEANGIIKINPLANWSEEDVWNYIRAYGVPYNPLHDAGFPSIGCACCTRAVKRTEAVSYTHLRAHE
;
A
#
# COMPACT_ATOMS: atom_id res chain seq x y z
N MET A 1 -24.34 -20.24 16.60
CA MET A 1 -23.70 -20.48 15.29
C MET A 1 -22.50 -19.55 15.25
N ASN A 2 -21.29 -20.08 15.42
CA ASN A 2 -20.07 -19.27 15.30
C ASN A 2 -19.91 -18.93 13.79
N ALA A 3 -20.26 -17.71 13.40
CA ALA A 3 -19.93 -17.21 12.09
C ALA A 3 -18.39 -17.20 11.99
N HIS A 4 -17.82 -18.10 11.21
CA HIS A 4 -16.39 -18.07 10.88
C HIS A 4 -16.12 -16.72 10.20
N SER A 5 -15.14 -15.98 10.70
CA SER A 5 -14.67 -14.75 10.03
C SER A 5 -14.24 -15.13 8.60
N PRO A 6 -14.64 -14.39 7.56
CA PRO A 6 -14.31 -14.74 6.17
C PRO A 6 -12.79 -14.76 5.99
N THR A 7 -12.30 -15.70 5.19
CA THR A 7 -10.88 -15.75 4.83
C THR A 7 -10.51 -14.57 3.93
N ALA A 8 -9.23 -14.27 3.79
CA ALA A 8 -8.75 -13.22 2.88
C ALA A 8 -9.21 -13.48 1.43
N THR A 9 -9.16 -14.72 0.99
CA THR A 9 -9.61 -15.14 -0.35
C THR A 9 -11.13 -15.00 -0.54
N ASP A 10 -11.92 -15.30 0.48
CA ASP A 10 -13.39 -15.12 0.44
C ASP A 10 -13.74 -13.64 0.38
N THR A 11 -13.03 -12.81 1.17
CA THR A 11 -13.17 -11.35 1.15
C THR A 11 -12.87 -10.78 -0.25
N LEU A 12 -11.79 -11.24 -0.89
CA LEU A 12 -11.43 -10.80 -2.25
C LEU A 12 -12.48 -11.21 -3.28
N ARG A 13 -12.97 -12.45 -3.25
CA ARG A 13 -14.05 -12.92 -4.16
C ARG A 13 -15.33 -12.13 -3.97
N GLN A 14 -15.74 -11.92 -2.72
CA GLN A 14 -16.94 -11.14 -2.40
C GLN A 14 -16.80 -9.70 -2.89
N ALA A 15 -15.65 -9.05 -2.65
CA ALA A 15 -15.38 -7.70 -3.11
C ALA A 15 -15.42 -7.59 -4.63
N ALA A 16 -14.77 -8.52 -5.34
CA ALA A 16 -14.78 -8.56 -6.80
C ALA A 16 -16.18 -8.67 -7.40
N ALA A 17 -17.03 -9.51 -6.81
CA ALA A 17 -18.41 -9.68 -7.25
C ALA A 17 -19.29 -8.46 -6.90
N GLN A 18 -19.17 -7.94 -5.68
CA GLN A 18 -20.02 -6.86 -5.18
C GLN A 18 -19.73 -5.51 -5.85
N TYR A 19 -18.47 -5.24 -6.18
CA TYR A 19 -18.02 -3.95 -6.73
C TYR A 19 -17.45 -4.08 -8.14
N GLU A 20 -17.95 -5.02 -8.94
CA GLU A 20 -17.48 -5.25 -10.30
C GLU A 20 -17.39 -3.93 -11.10
N GLY A 21 -16.23 -3.70 -11.75
CA GLY A 21 -15.94 -2.47 -12.51
C GLY A 21 -15.68 -1.22 -11.64
N ASN A 22 -16.05 -1.22 -10.36
CA ASN A 22 -15.91 -0.09 -9.43
C ASN A 22 -14.97 -0.37 -8.25
N LEU A 23 -14.16 -1.44 -8.34
CA LEU A 23 -13.15 -1.84 -7.37
C LEU A 23 -11.76 -1.58 -7.93
N VAL A 24 -10.81 -1.26 -7.07
CA VAL A 24 -9.38 -1.19 -7.40
C VAL A 24 -8.56 -1.67 -6.19
N PHE A 25 -7.43 -2.30 -6.46
CA PHE A 25 -6.42 -2.58 -5.45
C PHE A 25 -5.27 -1.60 -5.59
N ALA A 26 -5.02 -0.80 -4.55
CA ALA A 26 -3.90 0.14 -4.49
C ALA A 26 -2.69 -0.53 -3.81
N THR A 27 -1.74 -0.99 -4.61
CA THR A 27 -0.51 -1.63 -4.12
C THR A 27 0.60 -0.62 -3.86
N SER A 28 1.30 -0.78 -2.75
CA SER A 28 2.57 -0.09 -2.44
C SER A 28 3.80 -1.01 -2.60
N PHE A 29 3.60 -2.24 -3.06
CA PHE A 29 4.60 -3.31 -3.12
C PHE A 29 5.15 -3.74 -1.75
N GLY A 30 4.45 -3.43 -0.66
CA GLY A 30 4.73 -3.99 0.66
C GLY A 30 4.47 -5.50 0.69
N ALA A 31 4.96 -6.18 1.72
CA ALA A 31 4.82 -7.63 1.85
C ALA A 31 3.34 -8.07 1.80
N GLU A 32 2.46 -7.35 2.50
CA GLU A 32 1.02 -7.58 2.52
C GLU A 32 0.40 -7.40 1.13
N ASP A 33 0.80 -6.34 0.42
CA ASP A 33 0.28 -6.05 -0.91
C ASP A 33 0.71 -7.11 -1.92
N GLN A 34 1.92 -7.66 -1.78
CA GLN A 34 2.40 -8.75 -2.62
C GLN A 34 1.61 -10.05 -2.36
N VAL A 35 1.24 -10.34 -1.11
CA VAL A 35 0.33 -11.44 -0.77
C VAL A 35 -1.02 -11.25 -1.48
N LEU A 36 -1.61 -10.05 -1.40
CA LEU A 36 -2.88 -9.75 -2.07
C LEU A 36 -2.76 -9.82 -3.59
N THR A 37 -1.66 -9.32 -4.17
CA THR A 37 -1.38 -9.43 -5.61
C THR A 37 -1.36 -10.88 -6.05
N HIS A 38 -0.65 -11.76 -5.31
CA HIS A 38 -0.63 -13.18 -5.59
C HIS A 38 -2.02 -13.80 -5.51
N MET A 39 -2.79 -13.52 -4.44
CA MET A 39 -4.14 -14.05 -4.28
C MET A 39 -5.07 -13.62 -5.42
N ILE A 40 -5.07 -12.34 -5.78
CA ILE A 40 -5.89 -11.78 -6.87
C ILE A 40 -5.55 -12.48 -8.18
N SER A 41 -4.26 -12.60 -8.51
CA SER A 41 -3.78 -13.23 -9.74
C SER A 41 -4.06 -14.73 -9.77
N HIS A 42 -3.77 -15.44 -8.68
CA HIS A 42 -3.99 -16.89 -8.58
C HIS A 42 -5.48 -17.29 -8.66
N LEU A 43 -6.36 -16.45 -8.12
CA LEU A 43 -7.81 -16.65 -8.17
C LEU A 43 -8.44 -16.16 -9.49
N GLY A 44 -7.67 -15.55 -10.38
CA GLY A 44 -8.15 -15.00 -11.65
C GLY A 44 -9.21 -13.90 -11.47
N LEU A 45 -9.10 -13.11 -10.38
CA LEU A 45 -10.09 -12.06 -10.10
C LEU A 45 -9.85 -10.83 -10.98
N ASN A 46 -10.92 -10.33 -11.60
CA ASN A 46 -10.87 -9.12 -12.41
C ASN A 46 -10.87 -7.85 -11.54
N ILE A 47 -9.76 -7.65 -10.80
CA ILE A 47 -9.54 -6.48 -9.96
C ILE A 47 -8.36 -5.70 -10.54
N PRO A 48 -8.57 -4.47 -11.04
CA PRO A 48 -7.46 -3.64 -11.49
C PRO A 48 -6.48 -3.34 -10.35
N LEU A 49 -5.19 -3.50 -10.62
CA LEU A 49 -4.12 -3.12 -9.71
C LEU A 49 -3.56 -1.75 -10.12
N ALA A 50 -3.35 -0.89 -9.15
CA ALA A 50 -2.74 0.41 -9.36
C ALA A 50 -1.72 0.73 -8.27
N THR A 51 -0.78 1.61 -8.58
CA THR A 51 0.23 2.08 -7.63
C THR A 51 0.43 3.59 -7.71
N LEU A 52 0.89 4.18 -6.62
CA LEU A 52 1.24 5.58 -6.54
C LEU A 52 2.76 5.72 -6.66
N ASP A 53 3.23 6.12 -7.83
CA ASP A 53 4.64 6.45 -7.99
C ASP A 53 4.88 7.91 -7.57
N THR A 54 5.46 8.07 -6.41
CA THR A 54 5.76 9.39 -5.84
C THR A 54 6.95 10.10 -6.52
N GLY A 55 7.67 9.40 -7.42
CA GLY A 55 8.95 9.81 -7.99
C GLY A 55 10.10 9.78 -6.97
N ARG A 56 9.91 9.06 -5.84
CA ARG A 56 10.89 8.91 -4.77
C ARG A 56 10.91 7.52 -4.16
N LEU A 57 10.47 6.52 -4.91
CA LEU A 57 10.54 5.13 -4.49
C LEU A 57 11.99 4.63 -4.52
N PHE A 58 12.25 3.54 -3.82
CA PHE A 58 13.53 2.84 -3.91
C PHE A 58 13.69 2.14 -5.27
N PRO A 59 14.91 2.02 -5.81
CA PRO A 59 15.17 1.21 -7.01
C PRO A 59 14.61 -0.20 -6.89
N GLU A 60 14.77 -0.84 -5.73
CA GLU A 60 14.28 -2.18 -5.43
C GLU A 60 12.75 -2.30 -5.54
N THR A 61 12.03 -1.19 -5.34
CA THR A 61 10.58 -1.17 -5.52
C THR A 61 10.21 -1.21 -7.00
N TYR A 62 10.95 -0.51 -7.87
CA TYR A 62 10.74 -0.57 -9.33
C TYR A 62 11.10 -1.94 -9.89
N GLU A 63 12.18 -2.56 -9.40
CA GLU A 63 12.57 -3.92 -9.78
C GLU A 63 11.51 -4.94 -9.37
N LEU A 64 10.99 -4.82 -8.14
CA LEU A 64 9.90 -5.67 -7.68
C LEU A 64 8.62 -5.45 -8.50
N TRP A 65 8.31 -4.21 -8.87
CA TRP A 65 7.17 -3.91 -9.73
C TRP A 65 7.28 -4.64 -11.06
N ALA A 66 8.39 -4.45 -11.79
CA ALA A 66 8.64 -5.11 -13.07
C ALA A 66 8.55 -6.63 -12.94
N ARG A 67 9.19 -7.20 -11.92
CA ARG A 67 9.15 -8.64 -11.64
C ARG A 67 7.74 -9.14 -11.31
N THR A 68 6.94 -8.37 -10.59
CA THR A 68 5.55 -8.71 -10.26
C THR A 68 4.69 -8.78 -11.52
N GLU A 69 4.82 -7.80 -12.42
CA GLU A 69 4.11 -7.80 -13.70
C GLU A 69 4.51 -9.00 -14.57
N GLU A 70 5.81 -9.34 -14.62
CA GLU A 70 6.33 -10.48 -15.37
C GLU A 70 5.79 -11.82 -14.83
N ILE A 71 5.91 -12.04 -13.51
CA ILE A 71 5.51 -13.31 -12.87
C ILE A 71 4.01 -13.58 -13.02
N TYR A 72 3.19 -12.57 -12.84
CA TYR A 72 1.72 -12.73 -12.85
C TYR A 72 1.07 -12.42 -14.20
N GLY A 73 1.83 -11.96 -15.19
CA GLY A 73 1.30 -11.60 -16.52
C GLY A 73 0.26 -10.44 -16.45
N ILE A 74 0.42 -9.51 -15.52
CA ILE A 74 -0.49 -8.40 -15.27
C ILE A 74 0.14 -7.06 -15.62
N ARG A 75 -0.68 -5.99 -15.64
CA ARG A 75 -0.20 -4.61 -15.65
C ARG A 75 -0.73 -3.86 -14.45
N ILE A 76 0.17 -3.11 -13.80
CA ILE A 76 -0.15 -2.27 -12.64
C ILE A 76 -0.19 -0.83 -13.09
N ILE A 77 -1.34 -0.19 -12.94
CA ILE A 77 -1.60 1.16 -13.46
C ILE A 77 -0.88 2.18 -12.58
N PRO A 78 0.09 2.96 -13.11
CA PRO A 78 0.77 3.97 -12.32
C PRO A 78 -0.02 5.27 -12.21
N TYR A 79 0.00 5.86 -11.02
CA TYR A 79 -0.49 7.21 -10.77
C TYR A 79 0.66 8.07 -10.27
N PHE A 80 1.11 9.01 -11.10
CA PHE A 80 2.16 9.96 -10.78
C PHE A 80 1.58 11.26 -10.22
N PRO A 81 2.34 12.03 -9.42
CA PRO A 81 1.96 13.41 -9.11
C PRO A 81 1.94 14.26 -10.39
N VAL A 82 1.18 15.34 -10.37
CA VAL A 82 1.17 16.32 -11.47
C VAL A 82 2.53 17.00 -11.51
N ALA A 83 3.18 17.00 -12.68
CA ALA A 83 4.55 17.51 -12.83
C ALA A 83 4.68 18.97 -12.39
N GLU A 84 3.79 19.84 -12.86
CA GLU A 84 3.77 21.27 -12.51
C GLU A 84 3.66 21.50 -10.99
N GLU A 85 2.86 20.73 -10.28
CA GLU A 85 2.74 20.85 -8.82
C GLU A 85 4.04 20.49 -8.10
N VAL A 86 4.73 19.44 -8.59
CA VAL A 86 6.04 19.03 -8.06
C VAL A 86 7.11 20.05 -8.35
N GLU A 87 7.13 20.59 -9.56
CA GLU A 87 8.09 21.62 -10.00
C GLU A 87 7.94 22.88 -9.15
N ASN A 88 6.70 23.38 -8.99
CA ASN A 88 6.41 24.56 -8.18
C ASN A 88 6.79 24.34 -6.70
N MET A 89 6.45 23.19 -6.12
CA MET A 89 6.85 22.87 -4.75
C MET A 89 8.37 22.85 -4.56
N ILE A 90 9.11 22.26 -5.52
CA ILE A 90 10.56 22.18 -5.45
C ILE A 90 11.21 23.56 -5.67
N LEU A 91 10.70 24.35 -6.59
CA LEU A 91 11.18 25.70 -6.87
C LEU A 91 11.03 26.62 -5.65
N ASP A 92 9.88 26.52 -4.96
CA ASP A 92 9.57 27.35 -3.79
C ASP A 92 10.31 26.89 -2.52
N LYS A 93 10.39 25.60 -2.25
CA LYS A 93 10.81 25.04 -0.95
C LYS A 93 12.02 24.12 -0.99
N GLY A 94 12.54 23.86 -2.19
CA GLY A 94 13.71 23.01 -2.42
C GLY A 94 13.37 21.51 -2.48
N VAL A 95 14.31 20.76 -3.06
CA VAL A 95 14.14 19.33 -3.38
C VAL A 95 13.93 18.43 -2.16
N ASN A 96 14.42 18.82 -0.99
CA ASN A 96 14.34 18.05 0.26
C ASN A 96 13.48 18.75 1.34
N LEU A 97 12.48 19.52 0.94
CA LEU A 97 11.58 20.27 1.84
C LEU A 97 11.03 19.42 3.01
N PHE A 98 10.74 18.15 2.78
CA PHE A 98 10.21 17.21 3.79
C PHE A 98 11.14 17.01 5.02
N ARG A 99 12.40 17.48 4.98
CA ARG A 99 13.34 17.47 6.11
C ARG A 99 13.23 18.71 6.99
N ASN A 100 12.66 19.78 6.48
CA ASN A 100 12.68 21.08 7.13
C ASN A 100 11.60 21.25 8.18
N SER A 101 10.41 20.66 7.97
CA SER A 101 9.31 20.69 8.93
C SER A 101 8.30 19.56 8.67
N MET A 102 7.43 19.31 9.66
CA MET A 102 6.30 18.38 9.51
C MET A 102 5.30 18.90 8.48
N GLU A 103 5.03 20.20 8.46
CA GLU A 103 4.15 20.86 7.49
C GLU A 103 4.62 20.61 6.05
N TYR A 104 5.90 20.85 5.78
CA TYR A 104 6.47 20.60 4.45
C TYR A 104 6.50 19.11 4.08
N ARG A 105 6.58 18.23 5.07
CA ARG A 105 6.42 16.80 4.85
C ARG A 105 5.00 16.45 4.44
N HIS A 106 4.01 16.99 5.14
CA HIS A 106 2.60 16.81 4.79
C HIS A 106 2.30 17.34 3.40
N GLU A 107 2.82 18.51 3.03
CA GLU A 107 2.69 19.07 1.69
C GLU A 107 3.30 18.16 0.62
N CYS A 108 4.52 17.68 0.84
CA CYS A 108 5.18 16.72 -0.06
C CYS A 108 4.34 15.44 -0.24
N CYS A 109 3.81 14.88 0.86
CA CYS A 109 2.94 13.72 0.82
C CYS A 109 1.61 14.02 0.14
N ASN A 110 1.03 15.20 0.37
CA ASN A 110 -0.20 15.62 -0.28
C ASN A 110 -0.04 15.64 -1.80
N ILE A 111 0.95 16.37 -2.30
CA ILE A 111 1.20 16.51 -3.75
C ILE A 111 1.60 15.18 -4.38
N ARG A 112 2.49 14.42 -3.73
CA ARG A 112 3.08 13.21 -4.35
C ARG A 112 2.29 11.93 -4.12
N LYS A 113 1.36 11.90 -3.16
CA LYS A 113 0.67 10.69 -2.77
C LYS A 113 -0.85 10.86 -2.67
N LEU A 114 -1.35 11.86 -1.90
CA LEU A 114 -2.78 11.97 -1.64
C LEU A 114 -3.54 12.41 -2.90
N ARG A 115 -3.10 13.43 -3.60
CA ARG A 115 -3.73 13.86 -4.87
C ARG A 115 -3.71 12.76 -5.95
N PRO A 116 -2.61 12.01 -6.18
CA PRO A 116 -2.64 10.82 -7.02
C PRO A 116 -3.63 9.75 -6.54
N LEU A 117 -3.75 9.53 -5.21
CA LEU A 117 -4.73 8.59 -4.64
C LEU A 117 -6.17 9.04 -4.92
N GLU A 118 -6.49 10.31 -4.70
CA GLU A 118 -7.80 10.88 -5.02
C GLU A 118 -8.17 10.63 -6.50
N ARG A 119 -7.22 10.84 -7.43
CA ARG A 119 -7.44 10.55 -8.86
C ARG A 119 -7.63 9.06 -9.13
N LEU A 120 -6.88 8.19 -8.45
CA LEU A 120 -7.05 6.74 -8.55
C LEU A 120 -8.44 6.30 -8.10
N LEU A 121 -8.92 6.87 -7.00
CA LEU A 121 -10.19 6.48 -6.37
C LEU A 121 -11.42 7.17 -7.00
N ALA A 122 -11.21 8.19 -7.84
CA ALA A 122 -12.30 8.91 -8.50
C ALA A 122 -13.21 7.95 -9.28
N GLY A 123 -14.52 8.00 -8.97
CA GLY A 123 -15.53 7.14 -9.60
C GLY A 123 -15.52 5.69 -9.13
N LYS A 124 -14.69 5.29 -8.17
CA LYS A 124 -14.74 3.97 -7.55
C LYS A 124 -15.76 3.94 -6.40
N LYS A 125 -16.28 2.75 -6.12
CA LYS A 125 -17.18 2.48 -4.98
C LYS A 125 -16.43 1.82 -3.82
N ALA A 126 -15.34 1.11 -4.12
CA ALA A 126 -14.50 0.45 -3.12
C ALA A 126 -13.05 0.35 -3.58
N TRP A 127 -12.15 0.22 -2.61
CA TRP A 127 -10.75 -0.08 -2.85
C TRP A 127 -10.20 -1.06 -1.84
N ILE A 128 -9.19 -1.82 -2.25
CA ILE A 128 -8.50 -2.80 -1.42
C ILE A 128 -7.16 -2.24 -0.99
N CYS A 129 -6.74 -2.51 0.25
CA CYS A 129 -5.40 -2.26 0.74
C CYS A 129 -4.92 -3.36 1.70
N GLY A 130 -3.60 -3.52 1.76
CA GLY A 130 -2.92 -4.54 2.57
C GLY A 130 -2.71 -4.12 4.02
N LEU A 131 -3.72 -3.52 4.67
CA LEU A 131 -3.59 -3.10 6.06
C LEU A 131 -3.88 -4.27 7.02
N ARG A 132 -3.13 -4.31 8.14
CA ARG A 132 -3.32 -5.24 9.26
C ARG A 132 -3.51 -4.47 10.56
N SER A 133 -4.37 -4.97 11.44
CA SER A 133 -4.62 -4.36 12.76
C SER A 133 -3.37 -4.34 13.65
N THR A 134 -2.46 -5.29 13.44
CA THR A 134 -1.22 -5.44 14.22
C THR A 134 -0.08 -4.51 13.77
N GLN A 135 -0.20 -3.83 12.63
CA GLN A 135 0.89 -2.98 12.09
C GLN A 135 1.15 -1.72 12.92
N SER A 136 0.17 -1.23 13.66
CA SER A 136 0.33 0.00 14.46
C SER A 136 -0.71 0.05 15.56
N ILE A 137 -0.39 0.73 16.67
CA ILE A 137 -1.31 0.95 17.79
C ILE A 137 -2.54 1.76 17.35
N THR A 138 -2.37 2.66 16.39
CA THR A 138 -3.45 3.50 15.83
C THR A 138 -4.44 2.71 14.96
N ARG A 139 -4.10 1.47 14.57
CA ARG A 139 -4.95 0.57 13.78
C ARG A 139 -5.70 -0.48 14.62
N LYS A 140 -5.66 -0.36 15.94
CA LYS A 140 -6.50 -1.18 16.83
C LYS A 140 -7.98 -0.92 16.49
N GLY A 141 -8.69 -1.98 16.07
CA GLY A 141 -10.07 -1.84 15.61
C GLY A 141 -10.24 -1.76 14.09
N LEU A 142 -9.17 -1.98 13.30
CA LEU A 142 -9.27 -2.12 11.85
C LEU A 142 -10.23 -3.26 11.50
N HIS A 143 -11.26 -2.95 10.72
CA HIS A 143 -12.21 -3.93 10.22
C HIS A 143 -11.84 -4.42 8.80
N ILE A 144 -12.30 -5.63 8.46
CA ILE A 144 -12.16 -6.17 7.09
C ILE A 144 -12.81 -5.23 6.07
N THR A 145 -13.94 -4.63 6.44
CA THR A 145 -14.63 -3.63 5.61
C THR A 145 -14.97 -2.43 6.47
N GLU A 146 -14.63 -1.24 6.02
CA GLU A 146 -14.88 0.02 6.72
C GLU A 146 -15.23 1.15 5.72
N ASN A 147 -15.89 2.19 6.21
CA ASN A 147 -16.07 3.42 5.43
C ASN A 147 -14.75 4.21 5.44
N ASP A 148 -14.25 4.55 4.28
CA ASP A 148 -13.18 5.52 4.11
C ASP A 148 -13.81 6.91 3.99
N GLU A 149 -13.98 7.57 5.15
CA GLU A 149 -14.63 8.88 5.23
C GLU A 149 -13.89 9.96 4.42
N ALA A 150 -12.56 9.85 4.34
CA ALA A 150 -11.74 10.80 3.61
C ALA A 150 -12.00 10.75 2.10
N ASN A 151 -12.29 9.57 1.56
CA ASN A 151 -12.51 9.35 0.13
C ASN A 151 -14.00 9.09 -0.20
N GLY A 152 -14.88 8.94 0.80
CA GLY A 152 -16.32 8.71 0.62
C GLY A 152 -16.67 7.37 -0.01
N ILE A 153 -15.82 6.35 0.12
CA ILE A 153 -15.98 5.02 -0.48
C ILE A 153 -15.70 3.90 0.54
N ILE A 154 -15.97 2.67 0.16
CA ILE A 154 -15.67 1.50 1.00
C ILE A 154 -14.19 1.13 0.88
N LYS A 155 -13.55 0.90 2.02
CA LYS A 155 -12.20 0.36 2.12
C LYS A 155 -12.26 -1.08 2.60
N ILE A 156 -11.53 -1.97 1.93
CA ILE A 156 -11.52 -3.40 2.18
C ILE A 156 -10.09 -3.81 2.54
N ASN A 157 -9.95 -4.43 3.72
CA ASN A 157 -8.68 -4.86 4.30
C ASN A 157 -8.70 -6.40 4.46
N PRO A 158 -8.44 -7.20 3.41
CA PRO A 158 -8.59 -8.64 3.48
C PRO A 158 -7.66 -9.30 4.51
N LEU A 159 -6.53 -8.64 4.81
CA LEU A 159 -5.52 -9.11 5.77
C LEU A 159 -5.68 -8.47 7.17
N ALA A 160 -6.81 -7.80 7.47
CA ALA A 160 -6.99 -7.06 8.73
C ALA A 160 -6.64 -7.88 9.98
N ASN A 161 -6.98 -9.16 9.99
CA ASN A 161 -6.78 -10.08 11.11
C ASN A 161 -5.48 -10.90 11.03
N TRP A 162 -4.64 -10.69 10.01
CA TRP A 162 -3.39 -11.41 9.85
C TRP A 162 -2.30 -10.86 10.77
N SER A 163 -1.51 -11.77 11.32
CA SER A 163 -0.24 -11.43 11.97
C SER A 163 0.85 -11.18 10.93
N GLU A 164 1.97 -10.61 11.35
CA GLU A 164 3.16 -10.50 10.50
C GLU A 164 3.70 -11.88 10.12
N GLU A 165 3.62 -12.82 11.03
CA GLU A 165 4.05 -14.21 10.82
C GLU A 165 3.19 -14.88 9.73
N ASP A 166 1.88 -14.64 9.70
CA ASP A 166 0.99 -15.17 8.65
C ASP A 166 1.39 -14.67 7.27
N VAL A 167 1.72 -13.38 7.15
CA VAL A 167 2.19 -12.77 5.89
C VAL A 167 3.46 -13.46 5.41
N TRP A 168 4.48 -13.58 6.27
CA TRP A 168 5.75 -14.20 5.90
C TRP A 168 5.64 -15.69 5.66
N ASN A 169 4.77 -16.41 6.39
CA ASN A 169 4.49 -17.82 6.15
C ASN A 169 3.86 -18.01 4.77
N TYR A 170 2.92 -17.15 4.40
CA TYR A 170 2.31 -17.17 3.06
C TYR A 170 3.34 -16.91 1.96
N ILE A 171 4.16 -15.85 2.11
CA ILE A 171 5.21 -15.50 1.14
C ILE A 171 6.15 -16.68 0.91
N ARG A 172 6.61 -17.32 1.98
CA ARG A 172 7.51 -18.49 1.88
C ARG A 172 6.83 -19.72 1.27
N ALA A 173 5.60 -19.97 1.64
CA ALA A 173 4.85 -21.16 1.16
C ALA A 173 4.56 -21.11 -0.34
N TYR A 174 4.30 -19.91 -0.87
CA TYR A 174 3.91 -19.73 -2.27
C TYR A 174 5.01 -19.10 -3.14
N GLY A 175 6.18 -18.80 -2.59
CA GLY A 175 7.26 -18.15 -3.32
C GLY A 175 6.90 -16.76 -3.85
N VAL A 176 6.08 -16.02 -3.09
CA VAL A 176 5.62 -14.68 -3.50
C VAL A 176 6.82 -13.72 -3.59
N PRO A 177 7.00 -12.98 -4.68
CA PRO A 177 8.08 -11.99 -4.76
C PRO A 177 7.85 -10.88 -3.74
N TYR A 178 8.91 -10.45 -3.08
CA TYR A 178 8.87 -9.36 -2.11
C TYR A 178 10.10 -8.46 -2.24
N ASN A 179 10.04 -7.27 -1.64
CA ASN A 179 11.13 -6.29 -1.71
C ASN A 179 12.31 -6.74 -0.84
N PRO A 180 13.53 -6.87 -1.41
CA PRO A 180 14.70 -7.35 -0.69
C PRO A 180 15.14 -6.40 0.46
N LEU A 181 14.65 -5.17 0.50
CA LEU A 181 14.88 -4.27 1.62
C LEU A 181 14.32 -4.79 2.95
N HIS A 182 13.31 -5.69 2.92
CA HIS A 182 12.84 -6.36 4.13
C HIS A 182 13.96 -7.18 4.78
N ASP A 183 14.78 -7.88 3.98
CA ASP A 183 15.94 -8.64 4.47
C ASP A 183 17.06 -7.71 5.00
N ALA A 184 17.10 -6.48 4.51
CA ALA A 184 18.00 -5.42 4.99
C ALA A 184 17.48 -4.67 6.23
N GLY A 185 16.40 -5.16 6.87
CA GLY A 185 15.87 -4.62 8.11
C GLY A 185 14.88 -3.46 7.94
N PHE A 186 14.23 -3.34 6.79
CA PHE A 186 13.14 -2.39 6.57
C PHE A 186 11.79 -3.09 6.82
N PRO A 187 11.12 -2.86 7.96
CA PRO A 187 9.84 -3.51 8.27
C PRO A 187 8.68 -2.99 7.42
N SER A 188 8.80 -1.79 6.88
CA SER A 188 7.88 -1.22 5.90
C SER A 188 8.65 -0.33 4.93
N ILE A 189 8.18 -0.25 3.68
CA ILE A 189 8.88 0.43 2.59
C ILE A 189 7.96 1.45 1.95
N GLY A 190 8.41 2.71 1.92
CA GLY A 190 7.73 3.82 1.27
C GLY A 190 8.71 4.63 0.42
N CYS A 191 8.62 5.96 0.46
CA CYS A 191 9.62 6.82 -0.21
C CYS A 191 11.01 6.61 0.40
N ALA A 192 12.04 6.46 -0.43
CA ALA A 192 13.43 6.24 0.00
C ALA A 192 13.94 7.33 0.94
N CYS A 193 13.50 8.57 0.74
CA CYS A 193 13.88 9.70 1.59
C CYS A 193 13.19 9.74 2.96
N CYS A 194 12.12 8.95 3.17
CA CYS A 194 11.30 8.95 4.39
C CYS A 194 11.29 7.60 5.11
N THR A 195 12.00 6.61 4.60
CA THR A 195 12.03 5.25 5.15
C THR A 195 13.46 4.87 5.52
N ARG A 196 13.63 4.21 6.65
CA ARG A 196 14.93 3.68 7.09
C ARG A 196 14.80 2.28 7.64
N ALA A 197 15.90 1.54 7.61
CA ALA A 197 16.03 0.30 8.36
C ALA A 197 15.97 0.57 9.86
N VAL A 198 15.46 -0.40 10.62
CA VAL A 198 15.47 -0.38 12.09
C VAL A 198 16.48 -1.39 12.63
N LYS A 199 17.16 -1.04 13.71
CA LYS A 199 17.94 -2.00 14.46
C LYS A 199 17.00 -2.94 15.21
N ARG A 200 17.41 -4.20 15.38
CA ARG A 200 16.64 -5.24 16.10
C ARG A 200 16.10 -4.84 17.48
N THR A 201 16.66 -3.79 18.08
CA THR A 201 16.28 -3.25 19.41
C THR A 201 15.36 -2.05 19.36
N GLU A 202 15.01 -1.54 18.17
CA GLU A 202 14.14 -0.37 18.00
C GLU A 202 12.69 -0.80 17.76
N ALA A 203 11.73 -0.10 18.39
CA ALA A 203 10.32 -0.32 18.14
C ALA A 203 9.95 0.09 16.70
N VAL A 204 9.16 -0.73 16.02
CA VAL A 204 8.75 -0.58 14.59
C VAL A 204 8.01 0.74 14.31
N SER A 205 7.47 1.40 15.33
CA SER A 205 6.73 2.67 15.21
C SER A 205 7.52 3.85 14.63
N TYR A 206 8.83 3.74 14.54
CA TYR A 206 9.73 4.81 14.04
C TYR A 206 10.20 4.65 12.59
N THR A 207 9.75 3.63 11.87
CA THR A 207 10.25 3.32 10.52
C THR A 207 9.68 4.19 9.41
N HIS A 208 8.44 4.63 9.58
CA HIS A 208 7.88 5.72 8.81
C HIS A 208 7.91 6.96 9.69
N LEU A 209 8.61 7.98 9.27
CA LEU A 209 8.40 9.31 9.81
C LEU A 209 6.94 9.64 9.47
N ARG A 210 6.07 9.52 10.50
CA ARG A 210 4.62 9.59 10.34
C ARG A 210 4.22 10.87 9.62
N ALA A 211 3.71 10.73 8.40
CA ALA A 211 3.12 11.82 7.65
C ALA A 211 1.60 11.95 7.93
N HIS A 212 1.06 11.11 8.84
CA HIS A 212 -0.37 10.93 9.05
C HIS A 212 -0.76 10.81 10.53
N GLU A 213 -0.19 11.66 11.39
CA GLU A 213 -0.75 11.97 12.71
C GLU A 213 -0.93 13.46 12.86
#